data_eb9eebfe8d5834973b6d21a7ab44384e
#
_entry.id   eb9eebfe8d5834973b6d21a7ab44384e
#
_cell.length_a   1.000
_cell.length_b   1.000
_cell.length_c   1.000
_cell.angle_alpha   90.00
_cell.angle_beta   90.00
_cell.angle_gamma   90.00
#
_symmetry.space_group_name_H-M   'P 1'
#
loop_
_entity.id
_entity.type
_entity.pdbx_description
1 polymer ?
#
loop_
_entity_poly.entity_id
_entity_poly.type
_entity_poly.pdbx_seq_one_letter_code
_entity_poly.pdbx_strand_id
1 'polypeptide(L)'
;MKTKNIGFWAIAAVIVNLLAATIGNSQTERFSASLAGGNEVPPINSAGTAAFDMTIQPGTITFSLTFSGLSSPLTVSHLHFAPSKVAGGVMIFLCGGGNQPACPAATSGTITGTITAANVTGPGGQGITPGDLDSALAAVRNELSYANMHTTMFPGGEIRGNVQRGSGH
;
A
#
# COMPACT_ATOMS: atom_id res chain seq x y z
N MET A 1 65.41 -31.59 -49.91
CA MET A 1 64.02 -31.14 -49.67
C MET A 1 63.89 -30.86 -48.20
N LYS A 2 63.71 -29.59 -47.81
CA LYS A 2 63.51 -29.14 -46.40
C LYS A 2 62.05 -28.77 -46.21
N THR A 3 61.33 -29.54 -45.43
CA THR A 3 59.94 -29.26 -45.04
C THR A 3 59.95 -28.25 -43.90
N LYS A 4 59.25 -27.10 -44.09
CA LYS A 4 59.00 -26.07 -43.06
C LYS A 4 57.77 -26.46 -42.29
N ASN A 5 57.90 -26.68 -40.99
CA ASN A 5 56.76 -26.79 -40.07
C ASN A 5 56.26 -25.40 -39.75
N ILE A 6 54.98 -25.12 -40.07
CA ILE A 6 54.28 -23.89 -39.70
C ILE A 6 53.51 -24.20 -38.39
N GLY A 7 53.99 -23.64 -37.28
CA GLY A 7 53.32 -23.77 -35.99
C GLY A 7 52.07 -22.87 -35.96
N PHE A 8 50.90 -23.48 -35.74
CA PHE A 8 49.65 -22.77 -35.47
C PHE A 8 49.63 -22.34 -33.99
N TRP A 9 49.65 -21.04 -33.74
CA TRP A 9 49.40 -20.48 -32.41
C TRP A 9 47.89 -20.29 -32.25
N ALA A 10 47.26 -21.10 -31.39
CA ALA A 10 45.87 -20.91 -31.02
C ALA A 10 45.78 -19.80 -29.95
N ILE A 11 45.22 -18.67 -30.32
CA ILE A 11 44.87 -17.58 -29.37
C ILE A 11 43.56 -17.95 -28.70
N ALA A 12 43.63 -18.35 -27.43
CA ALA A 12 42.44 -18.54 -26.60
C ALA A 12 41.92 -17.17 -26.16
N ALA A 13 40.80 -16.74 -26.75
CA ALA A 13 40.09 -15.55 -26.31
C ALA A 13 39.34 -15.88 -25.02
N VAL A 14 39.78 -15.31 -23.91
CA VAL A 14 39.06 -15.35 -22.63
C VAL A 14 37.94 -14.32 -22.68
N ILE A 15 36.71 -14.78 -22.86
CA ILE A 15 35.53 -13.94 -22.75
C ILE A 15 35.23 -13.75 -21.26
N VAL A 16 35.59 -12.60 -20.73
CA VAL A 16 35.16 -12.16 -19.39
C VAL A 16 33.74 -11.68 -19.48
N ASN A 17 32.78 -12.51 -19.08
CA ASN A 17 31.39 -12.09 -18.87
C ASN A 17 31.34 -11.21 -17.64
N LEU A 18 31.33 -9.89 -17.82
CA LEU A 18 30.89 -8.94 -16.76
C LEU A 18 29.39 -9.12 -16.57
N LEU A 19 28.98 -9.84 -15.51
CA LEU A 19 27.62 -9.70 -14.96
C LEU A 19 27.52 -8.27 -14.37
N ALA A 20 26.94 -7.35 -15.13
CA ALA A 20 26.48 -6.10 -14.57
C ALA A 20 25.29 -6.42 -13.64
N ALA A 21 25.57 -6.46 -12.34
CA ALA A 21 24.50 -6.44 -11.34
C ALA A 21 23.71 -5.14 -11.55
N THR A 22 22.51 -5.23 -12.11
CA THR A 22 21.57 -4.12 -12.11
C THR A 22 21.21 -3.85 -10.66
N ILE A 23 21.80 -2.82 -10.06
CA ILE A 23 21.34 -2.26 -8.80
C ILE A 23 19.95 -1.73 -9.12
N GLY A 24 18.92 -2.52 -8.83
CA GLY A 24 17.53 -2.09 -8.91
C GLY A 24 17.39 -0.86 -8.03
N ASN A 25 17.23 0.31 -8.66
CA ASN A 25 16.98 1.55 -7.95
C ASN A 25 15.60 1.39 -7.31
N SER A 26 15.56 0.92 -6.06
CA SER A 26 14.34 0.76 -5.29
C SER A 26 13.86 2.16 -4.92
N GLN A 27 13.02 2.72 -5.81
CA GLN A 27 12.46 4.06 -5.64
C GLN A 27 11.43 4.07 -4.51
N THR A 28 11.45 5.15 -3.75
CA THR A 28 10.37 5.48 -2.81
C THR A 28 9.08 5.71 -3.60
N GLU A 29 8.04 4.95 -3.27
CA GLU A 29 6.70 5.15 -3.82
C GLU A 29 5.84 5.88 -2.80
N ARG A 30 5.02 6.83 -3.27
CA ARG A 30 4.10 7.61 -2.43
C ARG A 30 2.68 7.42 -2.92
N PHE A 31 1.76 7.28 -1.98
CA PHE A 31 0.33 7.14 -2.22
C PHE A 31 -0.44 8.03 -1.26
N SER A 32 -1.59 8.56 -1.70
CA SER A 32 -2.43 9.41 -0.86
C SER A 32 -3.91 9.22 -1.15
N ALA A 33 -4.76 9.62 -0.20
CA ALA A 33 -6.20 9.69 -0.39
C ALA A 33 -6.78 10.84 0.43
N SER A 34 -7.81 11.51 -0.14
CA SER A 34 -8.67 12.43 0.59
C SER A 34 -10.00 11.74 0.89
N LEU A 35 -10.35 11.62 2.19
CA LEU A 35 -11.52 10.91 2.65
C LEU A 35 -12.65 11.88 2.97
N ALA A 36 -13.86 11.52 2.55
CA ALA A 36 -15.10 12.27 2.84
C ALA A 36 -16.30 11.32 2.85
N GLY A 37 -17.38 11.71 3.52
CA GLY A 37 -18.61 10.91 3.60
C GLY A 37 -19.31 10.74 2.24
N GLY A 38 -19.24 11.74 1.38
CA GLY A 38 -19.80 11.67 0.02
C GLY A 38 -19.13 10.62 -0.89
N ASN A 39 -17.95 10.12 -0.51
CA ASN A 39 -17.26 9.05 -1.23
C ASN A 39 -17.70 7.66 -0.76
N GLU A 40 -18.44 7.52 0.35
CA GLU A 40 -18.94 6.24 0.84
C GLU A 40 -19.90 5.57 -0.14
N VAL A 41 -20.12 4.27 0.02
CA VAL A 41 -21.04 3.48 -0.81
C VAL A 41 -21.98 2.68 0.12
N PRO A 42 -23.25 3.12 0.26
CA PRO A 42 -23.83 4.39 -0.22
C PRO A 42 -23.22 5.62 0.45
N PRO A 43 -23.36 6.83 -0.13
CA PRO A 43 -22.83 8.07 0.45
C PRO A 43 -23.38 8.35 1.86
N ILE A 44 -22.53 8.89 2.72
CA ILE A 44 -22.86 9.33 4.09
C ILE A 44 -22.79 10.86 4.14
N ASN A 45 -23.84 11.49 4.70
CA ASN A 45 -23.82 12.92 4.98
C ASN A 45 -23.07 13.18 6.30
N SER A 46 -21.76 13.30 6.20
CA SER A 46 -20.87 13.61 7.32
C SER A 46 -20.02 14.83 6.99
N ALA A 47 -19.72 15.64 8.01
CA ALA A 47 -18.74 16.73 7.94
C ALA A 47 -17.30 16.22 8.12
N GLY A 48 -17.13 14.93 8.45
CA GLY A 48 -15.83 14.29 8.65
C GLY A 48 -14.99 14.33 7.39
N THR A 49 -13.71 14.62 7.57
CA THR A 49 -12.68 14.59 6.50
C THR A 49 -11.39 13.94 7.02
N ALA A 50 -10.62 13.36 6.11
CA ALA A 50 -9.27 12.90 6.44
C ALA A 50 -8.33 12.98 5.22
N ALA A 51 -7.03 13.08 5.52
CA ALA A 51 -5.94 12.90 4.58
C ALA A 51 -5.15 11.65 4.98
N PHE A 52 -4.99 10.73 4.05
CA PHE A 52 -4.17 9.54 4.17
C PHE A 52 -2.95 9.66 3.28
N ASP A 53 -1.77 9.39 3.82
CA ASP A 53 -0.50 9.32 3.11
C ASP A 53 0.19 8.00 3.43
N MET A 54 0.76 7.35 2.41
CA MET A 54 1.55 6.12 2.56
C MET A 54 2.84 6.22 1.75
N THR A 55 3.93 5.77 2.33
CA THR A 55 5.23 5.70 1.68
C THR A 55 5.74 4.26 1.73
N ILE A 56 6.09 3.73 0.56
CA ILE A 56 6.73 2.41 0.40
C ILE A 56 8.21 2.65 0.08
N GLN A 57 9.08 2.15 0.93
CA GLN A 57 10.53 2.15 0.77
C GLN A 57 11.07 0.72 0.90
N PRO A 58 12.32 0.43 0.49
CA PRO A 58 12.93 -0.87 0.72
C PRO A 58 12.85 -1.30 2.20
N GLY A 59 12.12 -2.36 2.48
CA GLY A 59 11.98 -2.92 3.82
C GLY A 59 11.10 -2.15 4.80
N THR A 60 10.51 -1.01 4.41
CA THR A 60 9.68 -0.21 5.31
C THR A 60 8.49 0.42 4.59
N ILE A 61 7.29 0.22 5.14
CA ILE A 61 6.07 0.87 4.69
C ILE A 61 5.54 1.68 5.86
N THR A 62 5.38 2.98 5.66
CA THR A 62 4.84 3.90 6.67
C THR A 62 3.57 4.56 6.18
N PHE A 63 2.71 4.94 7.11
CA PHE A 63 1.52 5.73 6.80
C PHE A 63 1.27 6.82 7.84
N SER A 64 0.50 7.83 7.42
CA SER A 64 -0.12 8.85 8.25
C SER A 64 -1.56 9.03 7.83
N LEU A 65 -2.48 9.14 8.79
CA LEU A 65 -3.91 9.39 8.57
C LEU A 65 -4.34 10.50 9.53
N THR A 66 -4.51 11.71 9.02
CA THR A 66 -4.97 12.88 9.78
C THR A 66 -6.44 13.12 9.48
N PHE A 67 -7.27 13.18 10.53
CA PHE A 67 -8.72 13.29 10.42
C PHE A 67 -9.30 14.37 11.31
N SER A 68 -10.46 14.90 10.93
CA SER A 68 -11.20 15.90 11.71
C SER A 68 -12.69 15.85 11.45
N GLY A 69 -13.47 16.28 12.43
CA GLY A 69 -14.92 16.47 12.29
C GLY A 69 -15.72 15.18 12.14
N LEU A 70 -15.22 14.03 12.60
CA LEU A 70 -16.02 12.81 12.64
C LEU A 70 -17.24 12.98 13.54
N SER A 71 -18.35 12.34 13.18
CA SER A 71 -19.64 12.45 13.89
C SER A 71 -19.63 11.82 15.29
N SER A 72 -18.73 10.87 15.52
CA SER A 72 -18.51 10.19 16.80
C SER A 72 -17.10 9.58 16.85
N PRO A 73 -16.66 9.06 18.01
CA PRO A 73 -15.32 8.51 18.15
C PRO A 73 -14.99 7.42 17.12
N LEU A 74 -13.78 7.51 16.58
CA LEU A 74 -13.21 6.53 15.67
C LEU A 74 -13.09 5.16 16.35
N THR A 75 -13.49 4.10 15.66
CA THR A 75 -13.43 2.71 16.14
C THR A 75 -12.42 1.86 15.41
N VAL A 76 -12.37 1.99 14.07
CA VAL A 76 -11.46 1.21 13.22
C VAL A 76 -11.17 1.98 11.93
N SER A 77 -9.98 1.76 11.38
CA SER A 77 -9.61 2.26 10.04
C SER A 77 -8.77 1.21 9.32
N HIS A 78 -9.00 1.08 8.02
CA HIS A 78 -8.32 0.11 7.17
C HIS A 78 -8.30 0.50 5.70
N LEU A 79 -7.46 -0.20 4.91
CA LEU A 79 -7.49 -0.20 3.46
C LEU A 79 -8.32 -1.37 2.96
N HIS A 80 -9.16 -1.13 1.96
CA HIS A 80 -9.99 -2.12 1.28
C HIS A 80 -9.47 -2.40 -0.13
N PHE A 81 -9.86 -3.56 -0.68
CA PHE A 81 -9.59 -3.96 -2.06
C PHE A 81 -10.83 -3.76 -2.94
N ALA A 82 -10.89 -2.64 -3.65
CA ALA A 82 -11.86 -2.36 -4.69
C ALA A 82 -11.49 -1.12 -5.49
N PRO A 83 -11.99 -0.98 -6.73
CA PRO A 83 -11.94 0.27 -7.48
C PRO A 83 -12.86 1.33 -6.84
N SER A 84 -12.74 2.57 -7.34
CA SER A 84 -13.58 3.68 -6.89
C SER A 84 -15.07 3.36 -6.96
N LYS A 85 -15.83 3.79 -5.95
CA LYS A 85 -17.31 3.63 -5.83
C LYS A 85 -17.80 2.18 -5.77
N VAL A 86 -16.93 1.25 -5.41
CA VAL A 86 -17.26 -0.15 -5.14
C VAL A 86 -16.87 -0.48 -3.70
N ALA A 87 -17.73 -1.22 -3.00
CA ALA A 87 -17.38 -1.78 -1.69
C ALA A 87 -16.59 -3.08 -1.89
N GLY A 88 -15.43 -3.19 -1.25
CA GLY A 88 -14.57 -4.37 -1.27
C GLY A 88 -14.24 -4.87 0.12
N GLY A 89 -13.52 -5.98 0.20
CA GLY A 89 -13.08 -6.56 1.47
C GLY A 89 -11.91 -5.80 2.10
N VAL A 90 -11.73 -5.97 3.41
CA VAL A 90 -10.61 -5.37 4.17
C VAL A 90 -9.31 -6.05 3.78
N MET A 91 -8.28 -5.26 3.45
CA MET A 91 -6.92 -5.74 3.19
C MET A 91 -6.00 -5.53 4.38
N ILE A 92 -5.84 -4.29 4.80
CA ILE A 92 -4.82 -3.85 5.75
C ILE A 92 -5.46 -2.96 6.80
N PHE A 93 -5.30 -3.29 8.08
CA PHE A 93 -5.71 -2.41 9.15
C PHE A 93 -4.70 -1.27 9.35
N LEU A 94 -5.23 -0.07 9.62
CA LEU A 94 -4.45 1.10 10.00
C LEU A 94 -4.55 1.35 11.52
N CYS A 95 -5.69 1.02 12.14
CA CYS A 95 -5.88 0.93 13.59
C CYS A 95 -7.10 0.08 13.94
N GLY A 96 -7.19 -0.41 15.16
CA GLY A 96 -8.37 -1.11 15.70
C GLY A 96 -8.50 -2.56 15.28
N GLY A 97 -7.46 -3.17 14.73
CA GLY A 97 -7.43 -4.57 14.32
C GLY A 97 -6.17 -4.93 13.53
N GLY A 98 -6.05 -6.18 13.06
CA GLY A 98 -4.95 -6.62 12.18
C GLY A 98 -3.55 -6.37 12.75
N ASN A 99 -3.34 -6.60 14.03
CA ASN A 99 -2.10 -6.33 14.76
C ASN A 99 -1.65 -4.84 14.76
N GLN A 100 -2.56 -3.91 14.44
CA GLN A 100 -2.35 -2.48 14.65
C GLN A 100 -2.89 -2.05 16.01
N PRO A 101 -2.36 -0.97 16.60
CA PRO A 101 -2.88 -0.42 17.86
C PRO A 101 -4.38 -0.06 17.80
N ALA A 102 -5.02 0.05 18.95
CA ALA A 102 -6.37 0.59 19.02
C ALA A 102 -6.41 2.01 18.41
N CYS A 103 -7.52 2.33 17.72
CA CYS A 103 -7.72 3.70 17.26
C CYS A 103 -7.90 4.67 18.44
N PRO A 104 -7.49 5.93 18.30
CA PRO A 104 -7.84 6.97 19.27
C PRO A 104 -9.36 7.13 19.33
N ALA A 105 -9.95 7.06 20.53
CA ALA A 105 -11.38 7.29 20.74
C ALA A 105 -11.69 8.80 20.65
N ALA A 106 -11.51 9.38 19.46
CA ALA A 106 -11.61 10.81 19.19
C ALA A 106 -12.32 11.07 17.86
N THR A 107 -12.79 12.30 17.66
CA THR A 107 -13.40 12.78 16.42
C THR A 107 -12.43 13.55 15.52
N SER A 108 -11.22 13.80 16.02
CA SER A 108 -10.13 14.45 15.29
C SER A 108 -8.77 13.98 15.83
N GLY A 109 -7.77 13.89 14.97
CA GLY A 109 -6.42 13.46 15.37
C GLY A 109 -5.57 13.00 14.22
N THR A 110 -4.43 12.39 14.56
CA THR A 110 -3.52 11.77 13.58
C THR A 110 -3.11 10.38 14.07
N ILE A 111 -3.14 9.42 13.17
CA ILE A 111 -2.65 8.07 13.36
C ILE A 111 -1.45 7.89 12.45
N THR A 112 -0.35 7.38 12.98
CA THR A 112 0.83 7.00 12.20
C THR A 112 1.23 5.58 12.52
N GLY A 113 1.82 4.89 11.57
CA GLY A 113 2.28 3.52 11.81
C GLY A 113 3.11 2.96 10.67
N THR A 114 3.48 1.70 10.86
CA THR A 114 4.11 0.89 9.82
C THR A 114 3.17 -0.22 9.38
N ILE A 115 3.32 -0.67 8.15
CA ILE A 115 2.57 -1.79 7.59
C ILE A 115 3.56 -2.93 7.33
N THR A 116 3.20 -4.11 7.82
CA THR A 116 3.93 -5.36 7.62
C THR A 116 2.98 -6.44 7.11
N ALA A 117 3.49 -7.59 6.74
CA ALA A 117 2.67 -8.75 6.38
C ALA A 117 1.65 -9.13 7.48
N ALA A 118 2.01 -8.95 8.76
CA ALA A 118 1.12 -9.25 9.89
C ALA A 118 -0.14 -8.37 9.97
N ASN A 119 -0.16 -7.24 9.26
CA ASN A 119 -1.30 -6.33 9.21
C ASN A 119 -2.26 -6.64 8.05
N VAL A 120 -1.86 -7.54 7.12
CA VAL A 120 -2.71 -7.98 6.00
C VAL A 120 -3.61 -9.11 6.48
N THR A 121 -4.92 -8.89 6.40
CA THR A 121 -5.95 -9.84 6.89
C THR A 121 -6.78 -10.50 5.78
N GLY A 122 -6.60 -10.07 4.55
CA GLY A 122 -7.36 -10.57 3.40
C GLY A 122 -7.48 -9.53 2.29
N PRO A 123 -8.58 -9.54 1.50
CA PRO A 123 -9.76 -10.43 1.58
C PRO A 123 -9.57 -11.75 0.80
N GLY A 124 -9.63 -12.88 1.49
CA GLY A 124 -9.45 -14.21 0.88
C GLY A 124 -10.44 -14.49 -0.27
N GLY A 125 -11.69 -14.04 -0.15
CA GLY A 125 -12.70 -14.16 -1.20
C GLY A 125 -12.41 -13.35 -2.48
N GLN A 126 -11.44 -12.43 -2.43
CA GLN A 126 -10.96 -11.66 -3.58
C GLN A 126 -9.52 -12.04 -3.96
N GLY A 127 -8.96 -13.11 -3.38
CA GLY A 127 -7.66 -13.68 -3.75
C GLY A 127 -6.46 -13.13 -2.95
N ILE A 128 -6.68 -12.28 -1.93
CA ILE A 128 -5.60 -11.83 -1.02
C ILE A 128 -5.70 -12.64 0.28
N THR A 129 -4.70 -13.46 0.57
CA THR A 129 -4.66 -14.25 1.80
C THR A 129 -4.04 -13.46 2.96
N PRO A 130 -4.36 -13.79 4.23
CA PRO A 130 -3.70 -13.17 5.36
C PRO A 130 -2.18 -13.30 5.26
N GLY A 131 -1.45 -12.21 5.48
CA GLY A 131 0.01 -12.14 5.36
C GLY A 131 0.56 -11.89 3.96
N ASP A 132 -0.27 -11.91 2.92
CA ASP A 132 0.15 -11.66 1.52
C ASP A 132 0.31 -10.15 1.26
N LEU A 133 1.41 -9.61 1.74
CA LEU A 133 1.74 -8.20 1.59
C LEU A 133 1.97 -7.82 0.11
N ASP A 134 2.55 -8.71 -0.68
CA ASP A 134 2.86 -8.43 -2.08
C ASP A 134 1.58 -8.21 -2.90
N SER A 135 0.58 -9.07 -2.75
CA SER A 135 -0.73 -8.91 -3.39
C SER A 135 -1.47 -7.66 -2.91
N ALA A 136 -1.41 -7.35 -1.61
CA ALA A 136 -2.01 -6.14 -1.05
C ALA A 136 -1.35 -4.87 -1.61
N LEU A 137 -0.01 -4.84 -1.72
CA LEU A 137 0.71 -3.72 -2.32
C LEU A 137 0.48 -3.63 -3.83
N ALA A 138 0.32 -4.76 -4.53
CA ALA A 138 -0.06 -4.74 -5.93
C ALA A 138 -1.43 -4.08 -6.14
N ALA A 139 -2.41 -4.35 -5.27
CA ALA A 139 -3.71 -3.67 -5.30
C ALA A 139 -3.56 -2.15 -5.10
N VAL A 140 -2.74 -1.71 -4.14
CA VAL A 140 -2.45 -0.28 -3.91
C VAL A 140 -1.79 0.35 -5.14
N ARG A 141 -0.77 -0.30 -5.71
CA ARG A 141 -0.03 0.19 -6.89
C ARG A 141 -0.89 0.34 -8.14
N ASN A 142 -1.92 -0.49 -8.26
CA ASN A 142 -2.90 -0.44 -9.35
C ASN A 142 -4.10 0.45 -9.05
N GLU A 143 -4.06 1.23 -7.95
CA GLU A 143 -5.13 2.13 -7.50
C GLU A 143 -6.48 1.42 -7.26
N LEU A 144 -6.41 0.13 -6.93
CA LEU A 144 -7.54 -0.72 -6.57
C LEU A 144 -7.70 -0.80 -5.04
N SER A 145 -7.52 0.33 -4.37
CA SER A 145 -7.70 0.40 -2.92
C SER A 145 -8.32 1.71 -2.47
N TYR A 146 -8.99 1.68 -1.33
CA TYR A 146 -9.47 2.88 -0.65
C TYR A 146 -9.22 2.80 0.85
N ALA A 147 -8.90 3.93 1.47
CA ALA A 147 -8.86 4.08 2.91
C ALA A 147 -10.27 4.37 3.43
N ASN A 148 -10.63 3.79 4.57
CA ASN A 148 -11.95 3.92 5.18
C ASN A 148 -11.83 4.08 6.69
N MET A 149 -12.70 4.90 7.27
CA MET A 149 -12.79 5.16 8.70
C MET A 149 -14.20 4.89 9.19
N HIS A 150 -14.32 4.14 10.29
CA HIS A 150 -15.58 3.76 10.90
C HIS A 150 -15.69 4.38 12.29
N THR A 151 -16.88 4.81 12.63
CA THR A 151 -17.17 5.41 13.93
C THR A 151 -18.28 4.66 14.63
N THR A 152 -18.53 5.00 15.91
CA THR A 152 -19.64 4.40 16.65
C THR A 152 -21.00 4.73 16.02
N MET A 153 -21.14 5.89 15.38
CA MET A 153 -22.37 6.28 14.65
C MET A 153 -22.49 5.60 13.28
N PHE A 154 -21.37 5.42 12.59
CA PHE A 154 -21.32 4.82 11.26
C PHE A 154 -20.39 3.59 11.25
N PRO A 155 -20.85 2.47 11.84
CA PRO A 155 -20.03 1.25 11.93
C PRO A 155 -19.80 0.59 10.56
N GLY A 156 -20.56 0.92 9.53
CA GLY A 156 -20.36 0.50 8.14
C GLY A 156 -19.35 1.34 7.36
N GLY A 157 -18.88 2.45 7.93
CA GLY A 157 -17.99 3.44 7.32
C GLY A 157 -18.60 4.84 7.38
N GLU A 158 -17.84 5.82 7.83
CA GLU A 158 -18.26 7.23 7.87
C GLU A 158 -17.66 8.02 6.72
N ILE A 159 -16.38 7.83 6.45
CA ILE A 159 -15.64 8.50 5.38
C ILE A 159 -14.69 7.54 4.69
N ARG A 160 -14.58 7.65 3.37
CA ARG A 160 -13.59 6.93 2.57
C ARG A 160 -12.94 7.79 1.50
N GLY A 161 -11.78 7.34 0.99
CA GLY A 161 -11.09 7.95 -0.14
C GLY A 161 -10.27 6.93 -0.89
N ASN A 162 -10.28 6.98 -2.23
CA ASN A 162 -9.46 6.13 -3.06
C ASN A 162 -8.00 6.48 -2.91
N VAL A 163 -7.18 5.44 -2.73
CA VAL A 163 -5.73 5.57 -2.65
C VAL A 163 -5.19 5.68 -4.07
N GLN A 164 -4.48 6.75 -4.35
CA GLN A 164 -3.89 7.04 -5.64
C GLN A 164 -2.39 7.27 -5.49
N ARG A 165 -1.65 7.04 -6.57
CA ARG A 165 -0.22 7.35 -6.59
C ARG A 165 -0.03 8.86 -6.44
N GLY A 166 0.77 9.27 -5.47
CA GLY A 166 1.15 10.66 -5.28
C GLY A 166 1.97 11.15 -6.49
N SER A 167 1.68 12.37 -6.96
CA SER A 167 2.53 13.03 -7.96
C SER A 167 3.91 13.24 -7.33
N GLY A 168 4.92 12.54 -7.84
CA GLY A 168 6.32 12.80 -7.46
C GLY A 168 6.69 14.23 -7.87
N HIS A 169 7.08 15.03 -6.92
CA HIS A 169 7.78 16.28 -7.15
C HIS A 169 9.27 16.05 -6.93
#